data_470e85f07c658f6c26c786ecf7cbc318
#
_entry.id   470e85f07c658f6c26c786ecf7cbc318
#
_cell.length_a   1.000
_cell.length_b   1.000
_cell.length_c   1.000
_cell.angle_alpha   90.00
_cell.angle_beta   90.00
_cell.angle_gamma   90.00
#
_symmetry.space_group_name_H-M   'P 1'
#
loop_
_entity.id
_entity.type
_entity.pdbx_description
1 polymer ?
#
loop_
_entity_poly.entity_id
_entity_poly.type
_entity_poly.pdbx_seq_one_letter_code
_entity_poly.pdbx_strand_id
1 'polypeptide(L)'
;MVKVIDTRREIHLESAPFSNLRPIFQDGTHMKTFSAKPHEVVREWFVVDATDKVLGRLATQIAHHLRGKHKAIFTPHVDTGDFIVVTNVDKIAVTGNKAEDKQYFRHTGYPGGIKETNFKKMQQRFPGRALETAVKGMLPKGPLGYAMLLGHPAIITNTF
;
A
#
# COMPACT_ATOMS: atom_id res chain seq x y z
N MET A 1 -10.62 11.80 -12.76
CA MET A 1 -10.45 12.80 -11.69
C MET A 1 -9.42 12.23 -10.72
N VAL A 2 -8.29 12.90 -10.55
CA VAL A 2 -7.19 12.42 -9.69
C VAL A 2 -7.41 12.97 -8.28
N LYS A 3 -7.49 12.09 -7.28
CA LYS A 3 -7.65 12.48 -5.87
C LYS A 3 -6.28 12.52 -5.18
N VAL A 4 -6.00 13.60 -4.47
CA VAL A 4 -4.78 13.75 -3.65
C VAL A 4 -5.09 13.26 -2.24
N ILE A 5 -4.31 12.32 -1.72
CA ILE A 5 -4.42 11.87 -0.34
C ILE A 5 -3.62 12.85 0.54
N ASP A 6 -4.33 13.72 1.28
CA ASP A 6 -3.72 14.51 2.34
C ASP A 6 -3.60 13.66 3.61
N THR A 7 -2.37 13.30 3.96
CA THR A 7 -2.06 12.45 5.12
C THR A 7 -2.16 13.19 6.46
N ARG A 8 -2.64 14.43 6.48
CA ARG A 8 -2.80 15.24 7.70
C ARG A 8 -4.21 15.26 8.28
N ARG A 9 -5.20 14.71 7.59
CA ARG A 9 -6.56 14.63 8.13
C ARG A 9 -6.64 13.48 9.13
N GLU A 10 -6.68 13.81 10.40
CA GLU A 10 -7.26 12.94 11.42
C GLU A 10 -8.72 12.68 11.04
N ILE A 11 -9.07 11.42 10.88
CA ILE A 11 -10.44 11.00 10.61
C ILE A 11 -11.20 11.21 11.92
N HIS A 12 -11.92 12.32 12.04
CA HIS A 12 -12.98 12.45 13.02
C HIS A 12 -14.08 11.44 12.62
N LEU A 13 -14.11 10.33 13.33
CA LEU A 13 -15.26 9.43 13.34
C LEU A 13 -16.38 10.13 14.09
N GLU A 14 -17.23 10.86 13.39
CA GLU A 14 -18.54 11.22 13.93
C GLU A 14 -19.31 9.93 14.17
N SER A 15 -19.52 9.65 15.44
CA SER A 15 -20.36 8.54 15.90
C SER A 15 -21.81 8.80 15.50
N ALA A 16 -22.23 8.22 14.38
CA ALA A 16 -23.65 8.18 14.03
C ALA A 16 -24.43 7.46 15.15
N PRO A 17 -25.57 8.01 15.61
CA PRO A 17 -26.34 7.39 16.68
C PRO A 17 -26.90 6.04 16.22
N PHE A 18 -26.60 4.99 17.00
CA PHE A 18 -27.02 3.60 16.79
C PHE A 18 -28.55 3.37 16.87
N SER A 19 -29.36 4.43 17.00
CA SER A 19 -30.80 4.33 17.27
C SER A 19 -31.69 3.89 16.10
N ASN A 20 -31.16 3.68 14.90
CA ASN A 20 -31.95 3.31 13.71
C ASN A 20 -31.58 1.96 13.09
N LEU A 21 -30.96 1.07 13.84
CA LEU A 21 -30.79 -0.30 13.41
C LEU A 21 -32.15 -1.03 13.50
N ARG A 22 -32.86 -1.09 12.37
CA ARG A 22 -33.98 -2.02 12.24
C ARG A 22 -33.43 -3.44 12.43
N PRO A 23 -34.08 -4.30 13.24
CA PRO A 23 -33.63 -5.67 13.39
C PRO A 23 -33.72 -6.40 12.04
N ILE A 24 -32.55 -6.84 11.54
CA ILE A 24 -32.39 -7.53 10.24
C ILE A 24 -32.88 -9.00 10.32
N PHE A 25 -33.55 -9.37 11.39
CA PHE A 25 -34.03 -10.73 11.60
C PHE A 25 -35.54 -10.82 11.41
N GLN A 26 -36.03 -10.87 10.16
CA GLN A 26 -37.43 -11.23 9.92
C GLN A 26 -37.72 -12.12 8.69
N ASP A 27 -36.72 -12.50 7.90
CA ASP A 27 -36.96 -13.53 6.89
C ASP A 27 -35.82 -14.54 6.93
N GLY A 28 -36.11 -15.83 7.00
CA GLY A 28 -35.18 -16.96 7.05
C GLY A 28 -34.30 -17.12 5.79
N THR A 29 -33.89 -16.00 5.23
CA THR A 29 -32.93 -15.95 4.14
C THR A 29 -31.54 -16.20 4.71
N HIS A 30 -30.90 -17.28 4.33
CA HIS A 30 -29.48 -17.55 4.56
C HIS A 30 -28.70 -16.28 4.29
N MET A 31 -28.13 -15.68 5.33
CA MET A 31 -27.24 -14.51 5.20
C MET A 31 -26.00 -14.94 4.44
N LYS A 32 -25.99 -14.70 3.14
CA LYS A 32 -24.79 -14.92 2.31
C LYS A 32 -23.81 -13.79 2.62
N THR A 33 -22.60 -14.14 3.04
CA THR A 33 -21.50 -13.18 3.17
C THR A 33 -21.23 -12.52 1.83
N PHE A 34 -21.08 -11.21 1.84
CA PHE A 34 -20.72 -10.46 0.62
C PHE A 34 -19.35 -10.93 0.08
N SER A 35 -19.27 -11.16 -1.21
CA SER A 35 -18.03 -11.43 -1.92
C SER A 35 -17.97 -10.55 -3.17
N ALA A 36 -16.95 -9.72 -3.28
CA ALA A 36 -16.76 -8.86 -4.44
C ALA A 36 -16.50 -9.69 -5.70
N LYS A 37 -17.06 -9.24 -6.84
CA LYS A 37 -16.76 -9.82 -8.13
C LYS A 37 -15.71 -8.97 -8.84
N PRO A 38 -14.68 -9.56 -9.47
CA PRO A 38 -13.57 -8.81 -10.08
C PRO A 38 -14.00 -7.75 -11.10
N HIS A 39 -15.09 -8.00 -11.83
CA HIS A 39 -15.60 -7.09 -12.86
C HIS A 39 -16.44 -5.93 -12.31
N GLU A 40 -16.89 -6.00 -11.05
CA GLU A 40 -17.66 -4.95 -10.40
C GLU A 40 -16.79 -3.96 -9.61
N VAL A 41 -15.49 -4.27 -9.47
CA VAL A 41 -14.57 -3.43 -8.70
C VAL A 41 -14.22 -2.16 -9.46
N VAL A 42 -14.63 -1.01 -8.92
CA VAL A 42 -14.21 0.30 -9.42
C VAL A 42 -12.88 0.67 -8.76
N ARG A 43 -11.86 0.97 -9.59
CA ARG A 43 -10.53 1.37 -9.15
C ARG A 43 -10.34 2.87 -9.38
N GLU A 44 -9.83 3.55 -8.38
CA GLU A 44 -9.52 4.98 -8.44
C GLU A 44 -8.01 5.21 -8.52
N TRP A 45 -7.62 6.39 -9.02
CA TRP A 45 -6.23 6.82 -9.06
C TRP A 45 -5.92 7.79 -7.93
N PHE A 46 -4.86 7.50 -7.18
CA PHE A 46 -4.36 8.35 -6.11
C PHE A 46 -2.94 8.78 -6.38
N VAL A 47 -2.65 10.06 -6.15
CA VAL A 47 -1.30 10.61 -6.15
C VAL A 47 -0.89 10.92 -4.72
N VAL A 48 0.30 10.44 -4.35
CA VAL A 48 0.86 10.57 -3.00
C VAL A 48 2.23 11.24 -3.10
N ASP A 49 2.40 12.37 -2.41
CA ASP A 49 3.71 13.01 -2.27
C ASP A 49 4.49 12.37 -1.12
N ALA A 50 5.70 11.91 -1.42
CA ALA A 50 6.57 11.24 -0.46
C ALA A 50 7.53 12.21 0.27
N THR A 51 7.52 13.50 -0.06
CA THR A 51 8.42 14.51 0.53
C THR A 51 8.30 14.50 2.06
N ASP A 52 9.42 14.33 2.75
CA ASP A 52 9.56 14.31 4.22
C ASP A 52 8.66 13.29 4.96
N LYS A 53 8.07 12.34 4.23
CA LYS A 53 7.28 11.27 4.84
C LYS A 53 8.17 10.14 5.33
N VAL A 54 7.85 9.61 6.50
CA VAL A 54 8.57 8.45 7.07
C VAL A 54 8.25 7.19 6.25
N LEU A 55 9.29 6.56 5.72
CA LEU A 55 9.21 5.38 4.84
C LEU A 55 8.21 4.32 5.32
N GLY A 56 8.29 3.89 6.59
CA GLY A 56 7.43 2.82 7.10
C GLY A 56 5.95 3.22 7.17
N ARG A 57 5.65 4.44 7.64
CA ARG A 57 4.28 4.94 7.74
C ARG A 57 3.66 5.14 6.35
N LEU A 58 4.44 5.69 5.42
CA LEU A 58 4.01 5.84 4.03
C LEU A 58 3.73 4.48 3.39
N ALA A 59 4.64 3.51 3.53
CA ALA A 59 4.48 2.16 2.98
C ALA A 59 3.23 1.45 3.52
N THR A 60 2.88 1.64 4.80
CA THR A 60 1.67 1.07 5.40
C THR A 60 0.40 1.62 4.77
N GLN A 61 0.33 2.94 4.56
CA GLN A 61 -0.82 3.58 3.90
C GLN A 61 -0.96 3.11 2.45
N ILE A 62 0.14 3.09 1.70
CA ILE A 62 0.15 2.59 0.32
C ILE A 62 -0.33 1.13 0.27
N ALA A 63 0.20 0.25 1.11
CA ALA A 63 -0.21 -1.15 1.15
C ALA A 63 -1.68 -1.33 1.52
N HIS A 64 -2.23 -0.48 2.39
CA HIS A 64 -3.64 -0.47 2.78
C HIS A 64 -4.56 -0.14 1.58
N HIS A 65 -4.19 0.86 0.78
CA HIS A 65 -4.93 1.26 -0.42
C HIS A 65 -4.77 0.26 -1.57
N LEU A 66 -3.56 -0.24 -1.83
CA LEU A 66 -3.29 -1.25 -2.85
C LEU A 66 -4.06 -2.55 -2.59
N ARG A 67 -4.26 -2.92 -1.32
CA ARG A 67 -5.06 -4.08 -0.95
C ARG A 67 -6.57 -3.81 -0.96
N GLY A 68 -6.99 -2.54 -1.00
CA GLY A 68 -8.40 -2.14 -0.97
C GLY A 68 -9.07 -2.25 0.40
N LYS A 69 -8.31 -2.31 1.50
CA LYS A 69 -8.86 -2.44 2.87
C LYS A 69 -9.69 -1.23 3.33
N HIS A 70 -9.57 -0.09 2.66
CA HIS A 70 -10.36 1.12 2.93
C HIS A 70 -11.75 1.05 2.32
N LYS A 71 -12.02 0.09 1.42
CA LYS A 71 -13.33 -0.08 0.76
C LYS A 71 -14.21 -1.05 1.56
N ALA A 72 -15.51 -0.76 1.62
CA ALA A 72 -16.50 -1.65 2.24
C ALA A 72 -16.63 -2.99 1.50
N ILE A 73 -16.33 -3.01 0.20
CA ILE A 73 -16.36 -4.20 -0.67
C ILE A 73 -15.13 -5.10 -0.53
N PHE A 74 -14.23 -4.81 0.43
CA PHE A 74 -13.00 -5.58 0.59
C PHE A 74 -13.26 -7.07 0.73
N THR A 75 -12.63 -7.86 -0.15
CA THR A 75 -12.69 -9.32 -0.12
C THR A 75 -11.27 -9.89 -0.26
N PRO A 76 -10.80 -10.76 0.66
CA PRO A 76 -9.39 -11.18 0.71
C PRO A 76 -8.85 -11.88 -0.54
N HIS A 77 -9.70 -12.57 -1.29
CA HIS A 77 -9.33 -13.34 -2.49
C HIS A 77 -9.52 -12.59 -3.80
N VAL A 78 -10.06 -11.38 -3.76
CA VAL A 78 -10.25 -10.50 -4.93
C VAL A 78 -9.40 -9.26 -4.79
N ASP A 79 -8.81 -8.80 -5.88
CA ASP A 79 -8.10 -7.54 -5.93
C ASP A 79 -9.11 -6.38 -6.00
N THR A 80 -9.34 -5.75 -4.86
CA THR A 80 -10.23 -4.58 -4.69
C THR A 80 -9.47 -3.26 -4.56
N GLY A 81 -8.15 -3.30 -4.76
CA GLY A 81 -7.25 -2.16 -4.58
C GLY A 81 -7.41 -1.05 -5.62
N ASP A 82 -6.71 0.05 -5.36
CA ASP A 82 -6.67 1.23 -6.20
C ASP A 82 -5.28 1.45 -6.81
N PHE A 83 -5.21 2.29 -7.84
CA PHE A 83 -3.96 2.68 -8.47
C PHE A 83 -3.30 3.81 -7.68
N ILE A 84 -2.00 3.67 -7.36
CA ILE A 84 -1.26 4.66 -6.58
C ILE A 84 -0.02 5.10 -7.36
N VAL A 85 0.12 6.41 -7.52
CA VAL A 85 1.32 7.05 -8.06
C VAL A 85 2.02 7.79 -6.94
N VAL A 86 3.28 7.48 -6.69
CA VAL A 86 4.08 8.14 -5.66
C VAL A 86 5.09 9.07 -6.33
N THR A 87 5.09 10.35 -5.91
CA THR A 87 6.02 11.36 -6.40
C THR A 87 7.07 11.71 -5.34
N ASN A 88 8.20 12.31 -5.75
CA ASN A 88 9.28 12.78 -4.88
C ASN A 88 9.85 11.69 -3.94
N VAL A 89 9.99 10.47 -4.44
CA VAL A 89 10.42 9.31 -3.64
C VAL A 89 11.88 9.41 -3.18
N ASP A 90 12.69 10.22 -3.84
CA ASP A 90 14.05 10.58 -3.47
C ASP A 90 14.14 11.32 -2.13
N LYS A 91 13.08 12.07 -1.75
CA LYS A 91 13.01 12.88 -0.52
C LYS A 91 12.38 12.16 0.67
N ILE A 92 12.25 10.84 0.60
CA ILE A 92 11.70 10.03 1.70
C ILE A 92 12.61 10.11 2.91
N ALA A 93 12.00 10.37 4.09
CA ALA A 93 12.69 10.39 5.37
C ALA A 93 12.73 9.00 6.03
N VAL A 94 13.81 8.74 6.75
CA VAL A 94 13.94 7.61 7.68
C VAL A 94 14.35 8.13 9.05
N THR A 95 13.85 7.52 10.13
CA THR A 95 14.11 7.96 11.49
C THR A 95 15.31 7.25 12.12
N GLY A 96 16.03 7.94 12.99
CA GLY A 96 17.21 7.42 13.67
C GLY A 96 18.35 7.11 12.68
N ASN A 97 19.25 6.22 13.05
CA ASN A 97 20.44 5.89 12.24
C ASN A 97 20.17 4.92 11.07
N LYS A 98 18.90 4.68 10.73
CA LYS A 98 18.49 3.71 9.69
C LYS A 98 19.03 4.04 8.29
N ALA A 99 19.42 5.29 8.05
CA ALA A 99 20.02 5.67 6.76
C ALA A 99 21.30 4.87 6.49
N GLU A 100 22.08 4.56 7.51
CA GLU A 100 23.34 3.82 7.43
C GLU A 100 23.19 2.36 7.86
N ASP A 101 22.46 2.09 8.94
CA ASP A 101 22.36 0.77 9.53
C ASP A 101 21.40 -0.17 8.80
N LYS A 102 20.38 0.38 8.09
CA LYS A 102 19.43 -0.49 7.39
C LYS A 102 20.06 -1.12 6.18
N GLN A 103 20.24 -2.44 6.22
CA GLN A 103 20.80 -3.24 5.15
C GLN A 103 19.71 -3.97 4.37
N TYR A 104 19.95 -4.09 3.06
CA TYR A 104 19.16 -4.87 2.12
C TYR A 104 20.02 -5.95 1.52
N PHE A 105 19.59 -7.19 1.65
CA PHE A 105 20.31 -8.37 1.18
C PHE A 105 19.72 -8.89 -0.12
N ARG A 106 20.57 -9.28 -1.05
CA ARG A 106 20.22 -9.98 -2.28
C ARG A 106 21.17 -11.12 -2.51
N HIS A 107 20.62 -12.32 -2.69
CA HIS A 107 21.40 -13.50 -3.04
C HIS A 107 21.47 -13.67 -4.56
N THR A 108 22.64 -14.02 -5.10
CA THR A 108 22.86 -14.19 -6.55
C THR A 108 22.56 -15.59 -7.04
N GLY A 109 22.33 -16.56 -6.14
CA GLY A 109 22.14 -17.99 -6.46
C GLY A 109 23.39 -18.83 -6.36
N TYR A 110 24.58 -18.24 -6.27
CA TYR A 110 25.85 -18.96 -6.15
C TYR A 110 26.33 -19.04 -4.69
N PRO A 111 27.11 -20.08 -4.31
CA PRO A 111 27.72 -20.14 -2.99
C PRO A 111 28.50 -18.85 -2.66
N GLY A 112 28.28 -18.28 -1.46
CA GLY A 112 28.88 -17.00 -1.06
C GLY A 112 28.33 -15.76 -1.77
N GLY A 113 27.28 -15.87 -2.57
CA GLY A 113 26.73 -14.81 -3.41
C GLY A 113 25.78 -13.82 -2.72
N ILE A 114 25.93 -13.55 -1.42
CA ILE A 114 25.14 -12.52 -0.71
C ILE A 114 25.72 -11.15 -1.03
N LYS A 115 24.87 -10.26 -1.54
CA LYS A 115 25.20 -8.84 -1.75
C LYS A 115 24.41 -7.98 -0.78
N GLU A 116 25.12 -7.08 -0.10
CA GLU A 116 24.58 -6.15 0.87
C GLU A 116 24.58 -4.72 0.33
N THR A 117 23.55 -3.97 0.63
CA THR A 117 23.45 -2.56 0.24
C THR A 117 22.74 -1.78 1.35
N ASN A 118 23.31 -0.67 1.80
CA ASN A 118 22.69 0.20 2.79
C ASN A 118 21.57 1.03 2.16
N PHE A 119 20.63 1.52 2.98
CA PHE A 119 19.52 2.38 2.52
C PHE A 119 20.04 3.58 1.72
N LYS A 120 21.04 4.30 2.21
CA LYS A 120 21.62 5.47 1.55
C LYS A 120 22.12 5.17 0.12
N LYS A 121 22.88 4.07 -0.04
CA LYS A 121 23.38 3.63 -1.35
C LYS A 121 22.25 3.16 -2.27
N MET A 122 21.21 2.53 -1.72
CA MET A 122 20.05 2.09 -2.49
C MET A 122 19.25 3.29 -3.01
N GLN A 123 19.01 4.29 -2.15
CA GLN A 123 18.27 5.49 -2.51
C GLN A 123 18.98 6.32 -3.59
N GLN A 124 20.31 6.41 -3.53
CA GLN A 124 21.11 7.10 -4.54
C GLN A 124 21.10 6.41 -5.91
N ARG A 125 21.12 5.07 -5.92
CA ARG A 125 21.16 4.28 -7.16
C ARG A 125 19.80 4.10 -7.81
N PHE A 126 18.82 3.81 -6.99
CA PHE A 126 17.45 3.45 -7.42
C PHE A 126 16.45 4.09 -6.45
N PRO A 127 16.14 5.38 -6.65
CA PRO A 127 15.10 6.04 -5.89
C PRO A 127 13.80 5.23 -6.00
N GLY A 128 13.12 5.00 -4.87
CA GLY A 128 11.89 4.21 -4.85
C GLY A 128 12.06 2.72 -4.55
N ARG A 129 13.23 2.11 -4.81
CA ARG A 129 13.44 0.67 -4.54
C ARG A 129 13.25 0.30 -3.07
N ALA A 130 13.62 1.20 -2.17
CA ALA A 130 13.41 1.02 -0.73
C ALA A 130 11.93 1.01 -0.38
N LEU A 131 11.13 1.91 -0.98
CA LEU A 131 9.68 1.97 -0.80
C LEU A 131 8.99 0.73 -1.40
N GLU A 132 9.34 0.34 -2.63
CA GLU A 132 8.84 -0.91 -3.24
C GLU A 132 9.05 -2.11 -2.34
N THR A 133 10.28 -2.27 -1.84
CA THR A 133 10.64 -3.40 -0.97
C THR A 133 9.82 -3.39 0.32
N ALA A 134 9.58 -2.20 0.90
CA ALA A 134 8.76 -2.05 2.09
C ALA A 134 7.29 -2.41 1.82
N VAL A 135 6.70 -1.90 0.74
CA VAL A 135 5.31 -2.20 0.34
C VAL A 135 5.15 -3.68 0.01
N LYS A 136 6.09 -4.27 -0.76
CA LYS A 136 6.10 -5.70 -1.08
C LYS A 136 6.10 -6.59 0.17
N GLY A 137 6.83 -6.18 1.21
CA GLY A 137 6.85 -6.90 2.49
C GLY A 137 5.52 -6.83 3.26
N MET A 138 4.70 -5.80 2.99
CA MET A 138 3.39 -5.58 3.66
C MET A 138 2.20 -6.16 2.89
N LEU A 139 2.38 -6.47 1.60
CA LEU A 139 1.36 -7.13 0.79
C LEU A 139 1.35 -8.65 1.05
N PRO A 140 0.24 -9.34 0.76
CA PRO A 140 0.16 -10.80 0.85
C PRO A 140 1.24 -11.47 0.00
N LYS A 141 1.79 -12.56 0.51
CA LYS A 141 2.74 -13.39 -0.24
C LYS A 141 1.95 -14.38 -1.09
N GLY A 142 2.00 -14.23 -2.41
CA GLY A 142 1.30 -15.13 -3.33
C GLY A 142 0.97 -14.46 -4.65
N PRO A 143 0.34 -15.17 -5.60
CA PRO A 143 0.04 -14.64 -6.93
C PRO A 143 -0.76 -13.34 -6.89
N LEU A 144 -1.78 -13.25 -6.03
CA LEU A 144 -2.61 -12.06 -5.87
C LEU A 144 -1.80 -10.85 -5.38
N GLY A 145 -0.94 -11.03 -4.38
CA GLY A 145 -0.11 -9.94 -3.86
C GLY A 145 0.94 -9.46 -4.86
N TYR A 146 1.47 -10.36 -5.67
CA TYR A 146 2.36 -9.97 -6.78
C TYR A 146 1.59 -9.25 -7.90
N ALA A 147 0.38 -9.68 -8.22
CA ALA A 147 -0.48 -8.98 -9.17
C ALA A 147 -0.84 -7.57 -8.70
N MET A 148 -1.16 -7.39 -7.41
CA MET A 148 -1.38 -6.07 -6.80
C MET A 148 -0.15 -5.16 -6.90
N LEU A 149 1.06 -5.70 -6.72
CA LEU A 149 2.29 -4.92 -6.80
C LEU A 149 2.68 -4.55 -8.24
N LEU A 150 2.52 -5.50 -9.19
CA LEU A 150 2.95 -5.35 -10.58
C LEU A 150 1.85 -4.76 -11.47
N GLY A 151 0.58 -5.08 -11.16
CA GLY A 151 -0.58 -4.62 -11.92
C GLY A 151 -0.96 -3.15 -11.64
N HIS A 152 -0.50 -2.61 -10.53
CA HIS A 152 -0.67 -1.20 -10.22
C HIS A 152 0.65 -0.47 -10.54
N PRO A 153 0.66 0.53 -11.42
CA PRO A 153 1.85 1.36 -11.66
C PRO A 153 2.12 2.21 -10.40
N ALA A 154 2.66 1.52 -9.38
CA ALA A 154 2.63 2.03 -8.02
C ALA A 154 3.74 3.03 -7.71
N ILE A 155 4.82 3.06 -8.48
CA ILE A 155 5.97 3.88 -8.09
C ILE A 155 6.58 4.48 -9.34
N ILE A 156 6.11 5.66 -9.70
CA ILE A 156 6.80 6.48 -10.68
C ILE A 156 7.68 7.44 -9.89
N THR A 157 8.98 7.19 -9.94
CA THR A 157 9.98 8.16 -9.51
C THR A 157 10.03 9.26 -10.55
N ASN A 158 9.27 10.31 -10.35
CA ASN A 158 9.42 11.51 -11.16
C ASN A 158 10.28 12.51 -10.40
N THR A 159 11.50 12.62 -10.82
CA THR A 159 12.25 13.85 -10.82
C THR A 159 11.74 14.67 -12.00
N PHE A 160 10.89 15.64 -11.75
CA PHE A 160 10.73 16.82 -12.62
C PHE A 160 11.50 17.96 -12.00
#